data_f9d0086df50d72050d615cbf0b7df247
#
_entry.id   f9d0086df50d72050d615cbf0b7df247
#
_cell.length_a   1.000
_cell.length_b   1.000
_cell.length_c   1.000
_cell.angle_alpha   90.00
_cell.angle_beta   90.00
_cell.angle_gamma   90.00
#
_symmetry.space_group_name_H-M   'P 1'
#
loop_
_entity.id
_entity.type
_entity.pdbx_description
1 polymer ?
#
loop_
_entity_poly.entity_id
_entity_poly.type
_entity_poly.pdbx_seq_one_letter_code
_entity_poly.pdbx_strand_id
1 'polypeptide(L)'
;MFAELAERSDLEHAKPYAELVRKAADLGFAKSGEMLASMPFHDEMSDSVFMATPLVVKAGKLTGERKYFDLAARHFAFMQKLVLRDDGLYRHSPLTEAAWGRGNAFPALGLALALSDFPKDHPAYAHMMAEFQRHIFLLAHFQDAEDGMWHQVIDQPGSYAETSATAMIGLAIERGIRKGWLDPAMYQPRVDQAWRAVLARVGNGGQLVDVCESTNKQNALEDYLHRAAILGPDPRGGAMAMLFATEMADLP
;
A
#
# COMPACT_ATOMS: atom_id res chain seq x y z
N MET A 1 -0.97 -8.29 9.90
CA MET A 1 -0.69 -9.56 10.63
C MET A 1 -1.37 -9.60 11.99
N PHE A 2 -0.98 -8.82 13.05
CA PHE A 2 -1.60 -8.94 14.39
C PHE A 2 -3.11 -8.71 14.40
N ALA A 3 -3.62 -7.78 13.61
CA ALA A 3 -5.06 -7.56 13.49
C ALA A 3 -5.79 -8.79 12.91
N GLU A 4 -5.22 -9.41 11.87
CA GLU A 4 -5.77 -10.63 11.29
C GLU A 4 -5.71 -11.81 12.28
N LEU A 5 -4.63 -11.92 13.07
CA LEU A 5 -4.54 -12.90 14.14
C LEU A 5 -5.59 -12.65 15.21
N ALA A 6 -5.85 -11.40 15.59
CA ALA A 6 -6.91 -11.06 16.52
C ALA A 6 -8.29 -11.44 16.01
N GLU A 7 -8.57 -11.28 14.72
CA GLU A 7 -9.86 -11.61 14.10
C GLU A 7 -10.07 -13.13 13.94
N ARG A 8 -9.00 -13.92 13.82
CA ARG A 8 -9.04 -15.38 13.56
C ARG A 8 -8.83 -16.26 14.79
N SER A 9 -8.37 -15.68 15.90
CA SER A 9 -8.09 -16.40 17.12
C SER A 9 -9.33 -16.48 18.03
N ASP A 10 -9.34 -17.47 18.93
CA ASP A 10 -10.30 -17.47 20.04
C ASP A 10 -10.09 -16.25 20.96
N LEU A 11 -11.07 -15.95 21.81
CA LEU A 11 -11.07 -14.74 22.63
C LEU A 11 -9.83 -14.60 23.53
N GLU A 12 -9.26 -15.70 23.99
CA GLU A 12 -8.09 -15.69 24.89
C GLU A 12 -6.84 -15.26 24.11
N HIS A 13 -6.58 -15.86 22.96
CA HIS A 13 -5.44 -15.56 22.11
C HIS A 13 -5.60 -14.26 21.32
N ALA A 14 -6.84 -13.85 21.00
CA ALA A 14 -7.12 -12.62 20.28
C ALA A 14 -6.75 -11.35 21.07
N LYS A 15 -6.97 -11.34 22.39
CA LYS A 15 -6.77 -10.16 23.26
C LYS A 15 -5.37 -9.54 23.17
N PRO A 16 -4.25 -10.28 23.32
CA PRO A 16 -2.91 -9.68 23.23
C PRO A 16 -2.63 -9.09 21.85
N TYR A 17 -3.13 -9.68 20.78
CA TYR A 17 -2.95 -9.13 19.43
C TYR A 17 -3.75 -7.84 19.22
N ALA A 18 -5.00 -7.82 19.64
CA ALA A 18 -5.84 -6.62 19.60
C ALA A 18 -5.25 -5.48 20.42
N GLU A 19 -4.69 -5.78 21.59
CA GLU A 19 -4.03 -4.80 22.45
C GLU A 19 -2.77 -4.20 21.80
N LEU A 20 -1.96 -5.01 21.08
CA LEU A 20 -0.82 -4.50 20.32
C LEU A 20 -1.26 -3.54 19.21
N VAL A 21 -2.30 -3.89 18.46
CA VAL A 21 -2.86 -3.04 17.41
C VAL A 21 -3.37 -1.72 17.99
N ARG A 22 -4.14 -1.79 19.09
CA ARG A 22 -4.64 -0.61 19.79
C ARG A 22 -3.50 0.30 20.28
N LYS A 23 -2.50 -0.26 20.96
CA LYS A 23 -1.33 0.51 21.46
C LYS A 23 -0.58 1.21 20.33
N ALA A 24 -0.42 0.54 19.19
CA ALA A 24 0.23 1.14 18.03
C ALA A 24 -0.61 2.29 17.43
N ALA A 25 -1.94 2.13 17.36
CA ALA A 25 -2.84 3.19 16.90
C ALA A 25 -2.92 4.37 17.90
N ASP A 26 -2.85 4.10 19.20
CA ASP A 26 -2.85 5.12 20.25
C ASP A 26 -1.67 6.10 20.15
N LEU A 27 -0.59 5.75 19.45
CA LEU A 27 0.51 6.68 19.15
C LEU A 27 0.06 7.89 18.30
N GLY A 28 -1.09 7.82 17.64
CA GLY A 28 -1.71 8.94 16.92
C GLY A 28 -2.43 9.95 17.82
N PHE A 29 -2.37 9.77 19.15
CA PHE A 29 -2.94 10.69 20.13
C PHE A 29 -1.87 11.19 21.10
N ALA A 30 -1.96 12.46 21.45
CA ALA A 30 -1.13 13.05 22.51
C ALA A 30 -1.55 12.49 23.89
N LYS A 31 -0.72 12.70 24.91
CA LYS A 31 -1.05 12.31 26.30
C LYS A 31 -2.33 13.00 26.83
N SER A 32 -2.69 14.15 26.26
CA SER A 32 -3.95 14.85 26.54
C SER A 32 -5.18 14.15 25.95
N GLY A 33 -4.99 13.17 25.05
CA GLY A 33 -6.06 12.55 24.26
C GLY A 33 -6.35 13.29 22.96
N GLU A 34 -5.66 14.39 22.67
CA GLU A 34 -5.82 15.12 21.41
C GLU A 34 -5.25 14.32 20.25
N MET A 35 -5.99 14.28 19.13
CA MET A 35 -5.59 13.61 17.91
C MET A 35 -4.47 14.40 17.21
N LEU A 36 -3.35 13.74 16.92
CA LEU A 36 -2.25 14.31 16.16
C LEU A 36 -2.65 14.56 14.70
N ALA A 37 -1.93 15.43 14.00
CA ALA A 37 -2.16 15.69 12.57
C ALA A 37 -1.89 14.47 11.70
N SER A 38 -0.92 13.65 12.12
CA SER A 38 -0.52 12.39 11.46
C SER A 38 -0.02 11.39 12.48
N MET A 39 0.14 10.14 12.08
CA MET A 39 0.87 9.15 12.88
C MET A 39 2.34 9.57 13.01
N PRO A 40 2.97 9.41 14.19
CA PRO A 40 4.30 9.96 14.47
C PRO A 40 5.45 9.28 13.70
N PHE A 41 5.17 8.16 13.04
CA PHE A 41 6.15 7.38 12.27
C PHE A 41 6.01 7.51 10.75
N HIS A 42 5.40 8.61 10.26
CA HIS A 42 5.25 8.80 8.81
C HIS A 42 6.58 9.09 8.11
N ASP A 43 7.55 9.67 8.81
CA ASP A 43 8.89 10.02 8.31
C ASP A 43 8.87 10.76 6.96
N GLU A 44 7.78 11.49 6.69
CA GLU A 44 7.53 12.24 5.45
C GLU A 44 7.56 11.40 4.16
N MET A 45 7.29 10.11 4.24
CA MET A 45 7.29 9.20 3.09
C MET A 45 5.89 8.68 2.76
N SER A 46 5.59 8.53 1.47
CA SER A 46 4.33 7.97 0.97
C SER A 46 4.03 6.55 1.50
N ASP A 47 5.05 5.83 1.92
CA ASP A 47 4.98 4.55 2.63
C ASP A 47 4.01 4.56 3.79
N SER A 48 3.89 5.70 4.46
CA SER A 48 3.05 5.85 5.65
C SER A 48 1.56 5.67 5.37
N VAL A 49 1.11 5.85 4.13
CA VAL A 49 -0.27 5.55 3.74
C VAL A 49 -0.55 4.05 3.93
N PHE A 50 0.40 3.18 3.62
CA PHE A 50 0.28 1.74 3.87
C PHE A 50 0.61 1.37 5.34
N MET A 51 1.68 1.94 5.89
CA MET A 51 2.17 1.56 7.22
C MET A 51 1.20 1.96 8.34
N ALA A 52 0.51 3.09 8.20
CA ALA A 52 -0.31 3.65 9.26
C ALA A 52 -1.82 3.50 9.02
N THR A 53 -2.32 3.86 7.82
CA THR A 53 -3.78 3.94 7.61
C THR A 53 -4.50 2.63 7.86
N PRO A 54 -4.09 1.47 7.30
CA PRO A 54 -4.74 0.19 7.59
C PRO A 54 -4.63 -0.25 9.06
N LEU A 55 -3.50 0.03 9.71
CA LEU A 55 -3.29 -0.28 11.12
C LEU A 55 -4.33 0.43 11.99
N VAL A 56 -4.50 1.73 11.77
CA VAL A 56 -5.43 2.56 12.55
C VAL A 56 -6.88 2.16 12.27
N VAL A 57 -7.22 1.88 11.01
CA VAL A 57 -8.55 1.36 10.64
C VAL A 57 -8.84 0.03 11.32
N LYS A 58 -7.88 -0.89 11.36
CA LYS A 58 -8.00 -2.17 12.08
C LYS A 58 -8.20 -1.97 13.58
N ALA A 59 -7.54 -0.98 14.20
CA ALA A 59 -7.82 -0.64 15.59
C ALA A 59 -9.29 -0.20 15.78
N GLY A 60 -9.81 0.64 14.89
CA GLY A 60 -11.22 1.05 14.89
C GLY A 60 -12.17 -0.14 14.77
N LYS A 61 -11.89 -1.07 13.85
CA LYS A 61 -12.69 -2.29 13.67
C LYS A 61 -12.68 -3.18 14.91
N LEU A 62 -11.49 -3.43 15.50
CA LEU A 62 -11.33 -4.31 16.65
C LEU A 62 -11.92 -3.74 17.94
N THR A 63 -11.91 -2.42 18.11
CA THR A 63 -12.39 -1.75 19.33
C THR A 63 -13.82 -1.21 19.22
N GLY A 64 -14.32 -0.98 18.01
CA GLY A 64 -15.57 -0.27 17.75
C GLY A 64 -15.46 1.25 17.96
N GLU A 65 -14.26 1.80 18.26
CA GLU A 65 -14.08 3.20 18.59
C GLU A 65 -13.89 4.06 17.32
N ARG A 66 -14.83 4.98 17.10
CA ARG A 66 -14.84 5.89 15.93
C ARG A 66 -13.58 6.75 15.80
N LYS A 67 -12.96 7.14 16.92
CA LYS A 67 -11.74 7.97 16.95
C LYS A 67 -10.61 7.47 16.05
N TYR A 68 -10.50 6.13 15.89
CA TYR A 68 -9.46 5.55 15.03
C TYR A 68 -9.78 5.74 13.54
N PHE A 69 -11.04 5.71 13.16
CA PHE A 69 -11.41 6.04 11.77
C PHE A 69 -11.21 7.52 11.47
N ASP A 70 -11.54 8.40 12.42
CA ASP A 70 -11.24 9.84 12.32
C ASP A 70 -9.73 10.09 12.20
N LEU A 71 -8.91 9.38 12.99
CA LEU A 71 -7.44 9.45 12.91
C LEU A 71 -6.91 8.94 11.57
N ALA A 72 -7.41 7.82 11.05
CA ALA A 72 -7.01 7.28 9.76
C ALA A 72 -7.31 8.26 8.62
N ALA A 73 -8.50 8.86 8.62
CA ALA A 73 -8.89 9.88 7.65
C ALA A 73 -7.99 11.13 7.74
N ARG A 74 -7.70 11.59 8.95
CA ARG A 74 -6.84 12.76 9.19
C ARG A 74 -5.40 12.50 8.75
N HIS A 75 -4.85 11.32 9.08
CA HIS A 75 -3.52 10.90 8.64
C HIS A 75 -3.43 10.82 7.12
N PHE A 76 -4.41 10.19 6.48
CA PHE A 76 -4.44 10.10 5.01
C PHE A 76 -4.48 11.49 4.36
N ALA A 77 -5.34 12.39 4.82
CA ALA A 77 -5.42 13.76 4.31
C ALA A 77 -4.10 14.53 4.52
N PHE A 78 -3.41 14.32 5.66
CA PHE A 78 -2.09 14.87 5.90
C PHE A 78 -1.07 14.35 4.88
N MET A 79 -1.05 13.04 4.64
CA MET A 79 -0.12 12.43 3.68
C MET A 79 -0.41 12.87 2.25
N GLN A 80 -1.68 12.99 1.84
CA GLN A 80 -2.03 13.54 0.53
C GLN A 80 -1.44 14.94 0.34
N LYS A 81 -1.65 15.83 1.30
CA LYS A 81 -1.10 17.18 1.24
C LYS A 81 0.42 17.21 1.16
N LEU A 82 1.09 16.23 1.79
CA LEU A 82 2.55 16.19 1.87
C LEU A 82 3.19 15.61 0.60
N VAL A 83 2.62 14.55 0.04
CA VAL A 83 3.32 13.73 -0.98
C VAL A 83 2.53 13.49 -2.27
N LEU A 84 1.26 13.90 -2.37
CA LEU A 84 0.52 13.81 -3.63
C LEU A 84 0.98 14.94 -4.57
N ARG A 85 1.30 14.58 -5.82
CA ARG A 85 1.67 15.52 -6.89
C ARG A 85 0.41 16.03 -7.63
N ASP A 86 0.54 17.14 -8.35
CA ASP A 86 -0.55 17.71 -9.14
C ASP A 86 -1.02 16.78 -10.27
N ASP A 87 -0.13 15.93 -10.80
CA ASP A 87 -0.46 14.92 -11.83
C ASP A 87 -1.14 13.67 -11.26
N GLY A 88 -1.21 13.56 -9.94
CA GLY A 88 -1.88 12.47 -9.23
C GLY A 88 -1.00 11.27 -8.87
N LEU A 89 0.26 11.25 -9.26
CA LEU A 89 1.24 10.33 -8.70
C LEU A 89 1.67 10.78 -7.31
N TYR A 90 2.26 9.87 -6.55
CA TYR A 90 2.87 10.21 -5.27
C TYR A 90 4.39 10.35 -5.44
N ARG A 91 4.94 11.49 -5.02
CA ARG A 91 6.38 11.56 -4.73
C ARG A 91 6.68 10.70 -3.50
N HIS A 92 7.86 10.11 -3.43
CA HIS A 92 8.24 9.31 -2.26
C HIS A 92 8.32 10.17 -0.99
N SER A 93 8.88 11.37 -1.11
CA SER A 93 8.95 12.35 -0.01
C SER A 93 9.02 13.79 -0.57
N PRO A 94 8.88 14.82 0.27
CA PRO A 94 8.99 16.22 -0.17
C PRO A 94 10.37 16.63 -0.72
N LEU A 95 11.40 15.79 -0.62
CA LEU A 95 12.75 16.13 -1.06
C LEU A 95 12.91 16.15 -2.58
N THR A 96 12.05 15.42 -3.31
CA THR A 96 12.08 15.35 -4.78
C THR A 96 10.73 14.93 -5.34
N GLU A 97 10.47 15.25 -6.60
CA GLU A 97 9.25 14.86 -7.31
C GLU A 97 9.30 13.41 -7.86
N ALA A 98 10.32 12.62 -7.52
CA ALA A 98 10.46 11.25 -8.02
C ALA A 98 9.24 10.37 -7.63
N ALA A 99 8.57 9.83 -8.64
CA ALA A 99 7.46 8.90 -8.49
C ALA A 99 7.98 7.46 -8.30
N TRP A 100 8.66 7.20 -7.21
CA TRP A 100 9.20 5.88 -6.91
C TRP A 100 8.12 4.80 -6.94
N GLY A 101 8.40 3.63 -7.56
CA GLY A 101 7.44 2.56 -7.79
C GLY A 101 6.74 2.09 -6.52
N ARG A 102 7.50 1.65 -5.51
CA ARG A 102 6.91 1.30 -4.21
C ARG A 102 6.27 2.49 -3.51
N GLY A 103 6.81 3.70 -3.69
CA GLY A 103 6.22 4.92 -3.14
C GLY A 103 4.82 5.23 -3.68
N ASN A 104 4.48 4.72 -4.86
CA ASN A 104 3.13 4.76 -5.44
C ASN A 104 2.31 3.50 -5.11
N ALA A 105 2.96 2.36 -5.01
CA ALA A 105 2.32 1.09 -4.64
C ALA A 105 1.82 1.10 -3.18
N PHE A 106 2.53 1.74 -2.26
CA PHE A 106 2.12 1.87 -0.86
C PHE A 106 0.78 2.60 -0.70
N PRO A 107 0.52 3.79 -1.30
CA PRO A 107 -0.80 4.41 -1.27
C PRO A 107 -1.90 3.53 -1.89
N ALA A 108 -1.65 2.89 -3.01
CA ALA A 108 -2.61 2.00 -3.65
C ALA A 108 -3.03 0.85 -2.73
N LEU A 109 -2.05 0.09 -2.21
CA LEU A 109 -2.31 -1.03 -1.30
C LEU A 109 -2.84 -0.56 0.05
N GLY A 110 -2.30 0.53 0.60
CA GLY A 110 -2.74 1.09 1.87
C GLY A 110 -4.22 1.46 1.85
N LEU A 111 -4.68 2.13 0.78
CA LEU A 111 -6.09 2.46 0.61
C LEU A 111 -6.95 1.22 0.38
N ALA A 112 -6.52 0.26 -0.43
CA ALA A 112 -7.26 -0.98 -0.65
C ALA A 112 -7.51 -1.75 0.65
N LEU A 113 -6.49 -1.85 1.50
CA LEU A 113 -6.59 -2.50 2.81
C LEU A 113 -7.44 -1.70 3.79
N ALA A 114 -7.23 -0.39 3.87
CA ALA A 114 -7.99 0.47 4.78
C ALA A 114 -9.47 0.48 4.43
N LEU A 115 -9.84 0.73 3.17
CA LEU A 115 -11.23 0.78 2.69
C LEU A 115 -11.97 -0.55 2.87
N SER A 116 -11.27 -1.68 2.98
CA SER A 116 -11.87 -2.99 3.25
C SER A 116 -12.61 -3.06 4.59
N ASP A 117 -12.19 -2.26 5.57
CA ASP A 117 -12.74 -2.24 6.92
C ASP A 117 -13.20 -0.82 7.36
N PHE A 118 -13.03 0.20 6.52
CA PHE A 118 -13.44 1.57 6.84
C PHE A 118 -14.97 1.73 6.73
N PRO A 119 -15.65 2.38 7.70
CA PRO A 119 -17.11 2.51 7.70
C PRO A 119 -17.60 3.33 6.49
N LYS A 120 -18.56 2.80 5.74
CA LYS A 120 -19.12 3.46 4.54
C LYS A 120 -19.90 4.74 4.86
N ASP A 121 -20.43 4.84 6.07
CA ASP A 121 -21.17 6.01 6.59
C ASP A 121 -20.25 7.10 7.17
N HIS A 122 -18.93 6.86 7.22
CA HIS A 122 -17.97 7.86 7.66
C HIS A 122 -17.81 8.97 6.62
N PRO A 123 -17.80 10.27 7.00
CA PRO A 123 -17.71 11.38 6.05
C PRO A 123 -16.53 11.34 5.08
N ALA A 124 -15.40 10.76 5.51
CA ALA A 124 -14.20 10.63 4.68
C ALA A 124 -14.25 9.45 3.70
N TYR A 125 -15.20 8.50 3.82
CA TYR A 125 -15.23 7.30 2.99
C TYR A 125 -15.25 7.62 1.49
N ALA A 126 -16.16 8.50 1.08
CA ALA A 126 -16.32 8.85 -0.33
C ALA A 126 -15.06 9.48 -0.92
N HIS A 127 -14.37 10.34 -0.16
CA HIS A 127 -13.10 10.93 -0.57
C HIS A 127 -12.00 9.88 -0.70
N MET A 128 -11.80 9.03 0.30
CA MET A 128 -10.78 7.98 0.27
C MET A 128 -11.02 6.99 -0.88
N MET A 129 -12.28 6.63 -1.14
CA MET A 129 -12.66 5.76 -2.26
C MET A 129 -12.37 6.42 -3.62
N ALA A 130 -12.74 7.69 -3.80
CA ALA A 130 -12.45 8.43 -5.02
C ALA A 130 -10.95 8.53 -5.29
N GLU A 131 -10.15 8.77 -4.25
CA GLU A 131 -8.69 8.82 -4.37
C GLU A 131 -8.07 7.45 -4.70
N PHE A 132 -8.58 6.37 -4.09
CA PHE A 132 -8.19 5.01 -4.47
C PHE A 132 -8.46 4.75 -5.96
N GLN A 133 -9.69 4.99 -6.41
CA GLN A 133 -10.09 4.76 -7.80
C GLN A 133 -9.28 5.60 -8.78
N ARG A 134 -9.07 6.89 -8.46
CA ARG A 134 -8.27 7.81 -9.28
C ARG A 134 -6.81 7.35 -9.38
N HIS A 135 -6.20 6.96 -8.27
CA HIS A 135 -4.80 6.52 -8.25
C HIS A 135 -4.62 5.20 -9.01
N ILE A 136 -5.53 4.23 -8.83
CA ILE A 136 -5.52 2.98 -9.61
C ILE A 136 -5.71 3.26 -11.11
N PHE A 137 -6.64 4.14 -11.49
CA PHE A 137 -6.83 4.52 -12.87
C PHE A 137 -5.55 5.11 -13.49
N LEU A 138 -4.87 5.99 -12.76
CA LEU A 138 -3.61 6.56 -13.21
C LEU A 138 -2.51 5.51 -13.30
N LEU A 139 -2.31 4.68 -12.28
CA LEU A 139 -1.32 3.61 -12.29
C LEU A 139 -1.53 2.64 -13.46
N ALA A 140 -2.79 2.35 -13.81
CA ALA A 140 -3.10 1.50 -14.94
C ALA A 140 -2.56 2.01 -16.28
N HIS A 141 -2.36 3.32 -16.44
CA HIS A 141 -1.74 3.90 -17.63
C HIS A 141 -0.22 3.71 -17.69
N PHE A 142 0.40 3.49 -16.55
CA PHE A 142 1.85 3.28 -16.43
C PHE A 142 2.25 1.80 -16.36
N GLN A 143 1.28 0.89 -16.46
CA GLN A 143 1.63 -0.53 -16.59
C GLN A 143 2.25 -0.78 -17.95
N ASP A 144 3.43 -1.37 -17.98
CA ASP A 144 4.09 -1.74 -19.23
C ASP A 144 3.27 -2.81 -19.98
N ALA A 145 3.03 -2.55 -21.27
CA ALA A 145 2.19 -3.41 -22.10
C ALA A 145 2.91 -4.70 -22.53
N GLU A 146 4.25 -4.72 -22.53
CA GLU A 146 5.04 -5.87 -22.97
C GLU A 146 5.18 -6.90 -21.85
N ASP A 147 5.56 -6.45 -20.63
CA ASP A 147 5.83 -7.35 -19.51
C ASP A 147 4.77 -7.33 -18.40
N GLY A 148 3.83 -6.37 -18.42
CA GLY A 148 2.74 -6.27 -17.47
C GLY A 148 3.15 -5.72 -16.10
N MET A 149 4.33 -5.12 -15.98
CA MET A 149 4.88 -4.60 -14.73
C MET A 149 4.78 -3.09 -14.62
N TRP A 150 5.07 -2.58 -13.43
CA TRP A 150 5.34 -1.17 -13.18
C TRP A 150 6.83 -0.95 -12.95
N HIS A 151 7.32 0.17 -13.45
CA HIS A 151 8.72 0.54 -13.36
C HIS A 151 9.11 1.01 -11.95
N GLN A 152 10.41 0.91 -11.66
CA GLN A 152 11.01 1.32 -10.39
C GLN A 152 10.80 2.82 -10.10
N VAL A 153 10.72 3.66 -11.13
CA VAL A 153 10.17 5.01 -11.09
C VAL A 153 9.03 5.08 -12.10
N ILE A 154 7.81 5.27 -11.64
CA ILE A 154 6.56 5.05 -12.40
C ILE A 154 6.53 5.83 -13.72
N ASP A 155 6.93 7.10 -13.70
CA ASP A 155 6.91 8.02 -14.84
C ASP A 155 8.24 8.04 -15.64
N GLN A 156 9.12 7.05 -15.40
CA GLN A 156 10.42 6.90 -16.08
C GLN A 156 10.53 5.53 -16.75
N PRO A 157 10.05 5.39 -17.99
CA PRO A 157 10.02 4.09 -18.70
C PRO A 157 11.42 3.51 -18.96
N GLY A 158 12.49 4.29 -18.80
CA GLY A 158 13.86 3.80 -18.83
C GLY A 158 14.37 3.16 -17.54
N SER A 159 13.61 3.23 -16.43
CA SER A 159 13.93 2.51 -15.21
C SER A 159 13.51 1.04 -15.34
N TYR A 160 14.09 0.15 -14.54
CA TYR A 160 13.76 -1.28 -14.63
C TYR A 160 12.36 -1.59 -14.11
N ALA A 161 11.76 -2.67 -14.61
CA ALA A 161 10.51 -3.21 -14.12
C ALA A 161 10.67 -3.74 -12.68
N GLU A 162 9.80 -3.35 -11.75
CA GLU A 162 10.00 -3.56 -10.31
C GLU A 162 8.97 -4.53 -9.74
N THR A 163 9.45 -5.65 -9.21
CA THR A 163 8.60 -6.78 -8.80
C THR A 163 7.72 -6.48 -7.58
N SER A 164 8.26 -5.79 -6.57
CA SER A 164 7.49 -5.55 -5.35
C SER A 164 6.38 -4.50 -5.55
N ALA A 165 6.63 -3.45 -6.33
CA ALA A 165 5.59 -2.49 -6.69
C ALA A 165 4.50 -3.15 -7.55
N THR A 166 4.90 -3.99 -8.50
CA THR A 166 3.97 -4.74 -9.34
C THR A 166 3.07 -5.65 -8.51
N ALA A 167 3.63 -6.39 -7.56
CA ALA A 167 2.85 -7.24 -6.66
C ALA A 167 1.86 -6.44 -5.80
N MET A 168 2.29 -5.30 -5.27
CA MET A 168 1.44 -4.43 -4.43
C MET A 168 0.31 -3.77 -5.22
N ILE A 169 0.59 -3.25 -6.42
CA ILE A 169 -0.40 -2.60 -7.27
C ILE A 169 -1.38 -3.66 -7.79
N GLY A 170 -0.89 -4.80 -8.26
CA GLY A 170 -1.73 -5.93 -8.69
C GLY A 170 -2.68 -6.40 -7.58
N LEU A 171 -2.18 -6.58 -6.36
CA LEU A 171 -2.98 -6.89 -5.17
C LEU A 171 -4.06 -5.82 -4.90
N ALA A 172 -3.70 -4.54 -4.97
CA ALA A 172 -4.65 -3.46 -4.72
C ALA A 172 -5.78 -3.43 -5.76
N ILE A 173 -5.45 -3.69 -7.03
CA ILE A 173 -6.43 -3.76 -8.11
C ILE A 173 -7.35 -4.98 -7.91
N GLU A 174 -6.80 -6.17 -7.68
CA GLU A 174 -7.58 -7.40 -7.43
C GLU A 174 -8.54 -7.22 -6.25
N ARG A 175 -8.05 -6.68 -5.13
CA ARG A 175 -8.89 -6.34 -3.98
C ARG A 175 -10.03 -5.38 -4.38
N GLY A 176 -9.73 -4.38 -5.20
CA GLY A 176 -10.73 -3.42 -5.70
C GLY A 176 -11.80 -4.08 -6.57
N ILE A 177 -11.42 -5.03 -7.42
CA ILE A 177 -12.36 -5.82 -8.25
C ILE A 177 -13.24 -6.68 -7.33
N ARG A 178 -12.66 -7.45 -6.44
CA ARG A 178 -13.39 -8.35 -5.53
C ARG A 178 -14.36 -7.62 -4.59
N LYS A 179 -14.03 -6.40 -4.21
CA LYS A 179 -14.90 -5.53 -3.41
C LYS A 179 -15.96 -4.77 -4.23
N GLY A 180 -15.95 -4.90 -5.57
CA GLY A 180 -16.86 -4.19 -6.46
C GLY A 180 -16.58 -2.68 -6.56
N TRP A 181 -15.35 -2.26 -6.28
CA TRP A 181 -14.93 -0.86 -6.39
C TRP A 181 -14.36 -0.51 -7.77
N LEU A 182 -13.88 -1.52 -8.48
CA LEU A 182 -13.30 -1.42 -9.82
C LEU A 182 -14.03 -2.34 -10.79
N ASP A 183 -14.16 -1.91 -12.06
CA ASP A 183 -14.78 -2.70 -13.11
C ASP A 183 -13.87 -3.87 -13.54
N PRO A 184 -14.30 -5.13 -13.35
CA PRO A 184 -13.51 -6.28 -13.76
C PRO A 184 -13.18 -6.28 -15.28
N ALA A 185 -14.07 -5.78 -16.12
CA ALA A 185 -13.82 -5.75 -17.55
C ALA A 185 -12.62 -4.88 -17.94
N MET A 186 -12.38 -3.81 -17.16
CA MET A 186 -11.25 -2.90 -17.37
C MET A 186 -9.97 -3.39 -16.72
N TYR A 187 -10.06 -3.95 -15.51
CA TYR A 187 -8.88 -4.14 -14.65
C TYR A 187 -8.41 -5.59 -14.55
N GLN A 188 -9.27 -6.61 -14.76
CA GLN A 188 -8.83 -8.01 -14.65
C GLN A 188 -7.69 -8.36 -15.60
N PRO A 189 -7.68 -7.94 -16.89
CA PRO A 189 -6.56 -8.23 -17.79
C PRO A 189 -5.22 -7.69 -17.27
N ARG A 190 -5.23 -6.55 -16.56
CA ARG A 190 -4.05 -5.94 -15.97
C ARG A 190 -3.52 -6.71 -14.77
N VAL A 191 -4.42 -7.19 -13.91
CA VAL A 191 -4.08 -8.07 -12.80
C VAL A 191 -3.47 -9.37 -13.31
N ASP A 192 -4.08 -9.98 -14.33
CA ASP A 192 -3.59 -11.23 -14.90
C ASP A 192 -2.19 -11.08 -15.52
N GLN A 193 -1.91 -9.94 -16.16
CA GLN A 193 -0.57 -9.63 -16.67
C GLN A 193 0.43 -9.44 -15.52
N ALA A 194 0.09 -8.63 -14.53
CA ALA A 194 0.93 -8.39 -13.36
C ALA A 194 1.23 -9.70 -12.60
N TRP A 195 0.23 -10.56 -12.45
CA TRP A 195 0.38 -11.85 -11.78
C TRP A 195 1.36 -12.76 -12.52
N ARG A 196 1.20 -12.91 -13.85
CA ARG A 196 2.15 -13.67 -14.69
C ARG A 196 3.55 -13.10 -14.61
N ALA A 197 3.70 -11.79 -14.61
CA ALA A 197 4.97 -11.10 -14.51
C ALA A 197 5.68 -11.37 -13.17
N VAL A 198 4.94 -11.29 -12.05
CA VAL A 198 5.49 -11.62 -10.72
C VAL A 198 5.89 -13.09 -10.64
N LEU A 199 5.06 -14.03 -11.14
CA LEU A 199 5.41 -15.45 -11.17
C LEU A 199 6.69 -15.72 -11.97
N ALA A 200 6.87 -15.06 -13.10
CA ALA A 200 8.08 -15.19 -13.93
C ALA A 200 9.36 -14.70 -13.23
N ARG A 201 9.21 -13.91 -12.17
CA ARG A 201 10.33 -13.35 -11.38
C ARG A 201 10.60 -14.09 -10.08
N VAL A 202 9.91 -15.20 -9.86
CA VAL A 202 10.17 -16.13 -8.73
C VAL A 202 10.97 -17.31 -9.25
N GLY A 203 12.22 -17.44 -8.82
CA GLY A 203 13.08 -18.58 -9.17
C GLY A 203 12.71 -19.86 -8.40
N ASN A 204 13.23 -20.99 -8.87
CA ASN A 204 12.92 -22.33 -8.32
C ASN A 204 13.23 -22.48 -6.81
N GLY A 205 14.13 -21.67 -6.26
CA GLY A 205 14.48 -21.66 -4.84
C GLY A 205 13.80 -20.53 -4.06
N GLY A 206 12.79 -19.87 -4.62
CA GLY A 206 12.10 -18.74 -3.99
C GLY A 206 12.88 -17.41 -4.05
N GLN A 207 13.97 -17.37 -4.85
CA GLN A 207 14.68 -16.12 -5.12
C GLN A 207 13.78 -15.22 -5.98
N LEU A 208 13.83 -13.91 -5.71
CA LEU A 208 13.19 -12.90 -6.52
C LEU A 208 14.22 -12.15 -7.35
N VAL A 209 13.78 -11.65 -8.48
CA VAL A 209 14.56 -10.72 -9.31
C VAL A 209 13.84 -9.39 -9.42
N ASP A 210 14.57 -8.34 -9.72
CA ASP A 210 14.05 -6.98 -9.97
C ASP A 210 13.27 -6.39 -8.79
N VAL A 211 13.68 -6.68 -7.57
CA VAL A 211 13.18 -6.03 -6.36
C VAL A 211 14.09 -4.86 -6.01
N CYS A 212 13.55 -3.66 -5.97
CA CYS A 212 14.31 -2.48 -5.57
C CYS A 212 14.84 -2.64 -4.14
N GLU A 213 16.12 -2.38 -3.95
CA GLU A 213 16.73 -2.38 -2.61
C GLU A 213 16.03 -1.44 -1.63
N SER A 214 16.39 -1.52 -0.35
CA SER A 214 15.88 -0.61 0.68
C SER A 214 16.19 0.84 0.31
N THR A 215 15.16 1.66 0.23
CA THR A 215 15.27 3.05 -0.24
C THR A 215 14.69 3.98 0.80
N ASN A 216 15.54 4.81 1.38
CA ASN A 216 15.12 5.96 2.18
C ASN A 216 14.83 7.16 1.27
N LYS A 217 14.39 8.28 1.87
CA LYS A 217 14.23 9.56 1.17
C LYS A 217 15.53 9.91 0.42
N GLN A 218 15.39 10.24 -0.86
CA GLN A 218 16.49 10.66 -1.71
C GLN A 218 16.30 12.12 -2.14
N ASN A 219 17.38 12.79 -2.49
CA ASN A 219 17.38 14.22 -2.80
C ASN A 219 17.22 14.52 -4.30
N ALA A 220 17.44 13.53 -5.16
CA ALA A 220 17.37 13.70 -6.62
C ALA A 220 16.70 12.48 -7.28
N LEU A 221 16.18 12.69 -8.51
CA LEU A 221 15.62 11.61 -9.32
C LEU A 221 16.68 10.54 -9.64
N GLU A 222 17.89 10.96 -9.96
CA GLU A 222 19.01 10.09 -10.27
C GLU A 222 19.33 9.11 -9.14
N ASP A 223 19.16 9.54 -7.87
CA ASP A 223 19.37 8.67 -6.71
C ASP A 223 18.37 7.52 -6.70
N TYR A 224 17.13 7.76 -7.16
CA TYR A 224 16.14 6.69 -7.33
C TYR A 224 16.48 5.80 -8.53
N LEU A 225 16.80 6.37 -9.68
CA LEU A 225 17.11 5.62 -10.90
C LEU A 225 18.30 4.67 -10.75
N HIS A 226 19.24 5.03 -9.88
CA HIS A 226 20.44 4.22 -9.60
C HIS A 226 20.27 3.23 -8.44
N ARG A 227 19.08 3.12 -7.83
CA ARG A 227 18.84 2.09 -6.81
C ARG A 227 18.94 0.70 -7.42
N ALA A 228 19.72 -0.16 -6.77
CA ALA A 228 19.97 -1.49 -7.29
C ALA A 228 18.72 -2.37 -7.29
N ALA A 229 18.54 -3.14 -8.34
CA ALA A 229 17.63 -4.25 -8.38
C ALA A 229 18.27 -5.46 -7.67
N ILE A 230 17.60 -6.02 -6.68
CA ILE A 230 18.07 -7.19 -5.95
C ILE A 230 17.78 -8.45 -6.75
N LEU A 231 18.78 -9.34 -6.81
CA LEU A 231 18.66 -10.71 -7.28
C LEU A 231 18.93 -11.64 -6.10
N GLY A 232 17.91 -12.31 -5.59
CA GLY A 232 18.05 -13.24 -4.48
C GLY A 232 16.91 -13.19 -3.47
N PRO A 233 17.11 -13.71 -2.25
CA PRO A 233 16.13 -13.60 -1.17
C PRO A 233 15.90 -12.14 -0.78
N ASP A 234 14.67 -11.71 -0.82
CA ASP A 234 14.26 -10.39 -0.33
C ASP A 234 12.94 -10.49 0.44
N PRO A 235 12.94 -10.19 1.75
CA PRO A 235 11.75 -10.34 2.58
C PRO A 235 10.63 -9.36 2.22
N ARG A 236 10.94 -8.21 1.63
CA ARG A 236 9.94 -7.20 1.22
C ARG A 236 9.21 -7.66 -0.02
N GLY A 237 9.96 -7.99 -1.08
CA GLY A 237 9.38 -8.51 -2.33
C GLY A 237 8.66 -9.83 -2.10
N GLY A 238 9.25 -10.74 -1.33
CA GLY A 238 8.66 -12.02 -0.98
C GLY A 238 7.34 -11.88 -0.23
N ALA A 239 7.28 -11.01 0.76
CA ALA A 239 6.03 -10.75 1.49
C ALA A 239 4.94 -10.19 0.57
N MET A 240 5.26 -9.28 -0.35
CA MET A 240 4.28 -8.69 -1.28
C MET A 240 3.82 -9.71 -2.32
N ALA A 241 4.73 -10.51 -2.87
CA ALA A 241 4.38 -11.60 -3.79
C ALA A 241 3.47 -12.64 -3.12
N MET A 242 3.75 -13.02 -1.87
CA MET A 242 2.88 -13.93 -1.10
C MET A 242 1.50 -13.34 -0.81
N LEU A 243 1.41 -12.06 -0.46
CA LEU A 243 0.13 -11.39 -0.26
C LEU A 243 -0.68 -11.34 -1.56
N PHE A 244 -0.03 -11.06 -2.68
CA PHE A 244 -0.70 -11.07 -3.98
C PHE A 244 -1.16 -12.48 -4.36
N ALA A 245 -0.32 -13.50 -4.13
CA ALA A 245 -0.71 -14.90 -4.33
C ALA A 245 -1.93 -15.30 -3.50
N THR A 246 -1.98 -14.85 -2.25
CA THR A 246 -3.13 -15.11 -1.35
C THR A 246 -4.40 -14.46 -1.88
N GLU A 247 -4.32 -13.23 -2.39
CA GLU A 247 -5.45 -12.53 -2.98
C GLU A 247 -5.94 -13.22 -4.27
N MET A 248 -5.00 -13.65 -5.14
CA MET A 248 -5.32 -14.37 -6.38
C MET A 248 -5.92 -15.75 -6.14
N ALA A 249 -5.56 -16.41 -5.06
CA ALA A 249 -6.07 -17.73 -4.71
C ALA A 249 -7.48 -17.71 -4.11
N ASP A 250 -8.06 -16.54 -3.89
CA ASP A 250 -9.38 -16.36 -3.25
C ASP A 250 -9.48 -17.08 -1.88
N LEU A 251 -8.37 -17.16 -1.17
CA LEU A 251 -8.36 -17.76 0.16
C LEU A 251 -9.04 -16.84 1.18
N PRO A 252 -9.88 -17.41 2.07
CA PRO A 252 -10.61 -16.65 3.08
C PRO A 252 -9.70 -16.01 4.12
#